data_ea332ac9c52f3c62f686fdea8501ce8a
#
_entry.id   ea332ac9c52f3c62f686fdea8501ce8a
#
_cell.length_a   1.000
_cell.length_b   1.000
_cell.length_c   1.000
_cell.angle_alpha   90.00
_cell.angle_beta   90.00
_cell.angle_gamma   90.00
#
_symmetry.space_group_name_H-M   'P 1'
#
loop_
_entity.id
_entity.type
_entity.pdbx_description
1 polymer ?
#
loop_
_entity_poly.entity_id
_entity_poly.type
_entity_poly.pdbx_seq_one_letter_code
_entity_poly.pdbx_strand_id
1 'polypeptide(L)'
;MVDEAEKRALSIMTTEYVAEQLKACNSKTSDFKNDVISVLWTLFDRLNVDDFYLEFDATPERGVYATLVNKITNERMSIKTDQAVLLSVAADIEMYTTELVIKEISTPFNKNDMSSTSCAVPISALPDQMLEKALDCAINEEDYETASAIRDEIERRKGKKSE
;
A
#
# COMPACT_ATOMS: atom_id res chain seq x y z
N MET A 1 -4.83 -4.36 2.01
CA MET A 1 -5.45 -3.80 3.23
C MET A 1 -6.94 -3.65 2.99
N VAL A 2 -7.77 -3.97 3.95
CA VAL A 2 -9.24 -3.89 3.86
C VAL A 2 -9.73 -2.95 4.96
N ASP A 3 -10.76 -2.15 4.69
CA ASP A 3 -11.37 -1.27 5.69
C ASP A 3 -12.13 -2.06 6.77
N GLU A 4 -12.40 -1.45 7.92
CA GLU A 4 -13.12 -2.11 9.03
C GLU A 4 -14.51 -2.60 8.63
N ALA A 5 -15.16 -1.93 7.66
CA ALA A 5 -16.46 -2.33 7.14
C ALA A 5 -16.37 -3.49 6.13
N GLU A 6 -15.17 -3.96 5.80
CA GLU A 6 -14.88 -5.01 4.80
C GLU A 6 -15.53 -4.76 3.42
N LYS A 7 -15.69 -3.49 3.04
CA LYS A 7 -16.33 -3.09 1.78
C LYS A 7 -15.33 -2.65 0.72
N ARG A 8 -14.18 -2.16 1.14
CA ARG A 8 -13.17 -1.62 0.24
C ARG A 8 -11.78 -2.15 0.60
N ALA A 9 -10.94 -2.29 -0.40
CA ALA A 9 -9.55 -2.72 -0.24
C ALA A 9 -8.59 -1.74 -0.90
N LEU A 10 -7.50 -1.45 -0.22
CA LEU A 10 -6.35 -0.73 -0.77
C LEU A 10 -5.31 -1.75 -1.23
N SER A 11 -5.03 -1.78 -2.53
CA SER A 11 -3.99 -2.63 -3.11
C SER A 11 -2.63 -1.95 -2.95
N ILE A 12 -1.65 -2.68 -2.43
CA ILE A 12 -0.29 -2.19 -2.23
C ILE A 12 0.66 -3.11 -2.99
N MET A 13 1.49 -2.51 -3.83
CA MET A 13 2.56 -3.25 -4.49
C MET A 13 3.63 -3.62 -3.49
N THR A 14 4.08 -4.86 -3.54
CA THR A 14 5.09 -5.38 -2.63
C THR A 14 6.17 -6.15 -3.39
N THR A 15 7.35 -6.25 -2.79
CA THR A 15 8.41 -7.12 -3.28
C THR A 15 8.13 -8.57 -2.86
N GLU A 16 8.68 -9.54 -3.61
CA GLU A 16 8.57 -10.97 -3.29
C GLU A 16 9.04 -11.25 -1.86
N TYR A 17 10.16 -10.65 -1.47
CA TYR A 17 10.69 -10.75 -0.11
C TYR A 17 9.67 -10.33 0.97
N VAL A 18 9.06 -9.16 0.84
CA VAL A 18 8.07 -8.67 1.83
C VAL A 18 6.82 -9.55 1.82
N ALA A 19 6.39 -10.04 0.64
CA ALA A 19 5.26 -10.97 0.55
C ALA A 19 5.53 -12.30 1.28
N GLU A 20 6.75 -12.83 1.20
CA GLU A 20 7.17 -14.01 1.95
C GLU A 20 7.19 -13.77 3.46
N GLN A 21 7.71 -12.62 3.89
CA GLN A 21 7.71 -12.22 5.30
C GLN A 21 6.28 -12.06 5.86
N LEU A 22 5.36 -11.48 5.10
CA LEU A 22 3.94 -11.39 5.48
C LEU A 22 3.30 -12.77 5.66
N LYS A 23 3.61 -13.72 4.77
CA LYS A 23 3.16 -15.12 4.90
C LYS A 23 3.73 -15.78 6.15
N ALA A 24 5.02 -15.56 6.43
CA ALA A 24 5.69 -16.09 7.61
C ALA A 24 5.12 -15.53 8.91
N CYS A 25 4.82 -14.23 8.97
CA CYS A 25 4.14 -13.58 10.10
C CYS A 25 2.78 -14.23 10.37
N ASN A 26 1.95 -14.38 9.33
CA ASN A 26 0.62 -14.96 9.46
C ASN A 26 0.64 -16.45 9.88
N SER A 27 1.66 -17.21 9.46
CA SER A 27 1.79 -18.63 9.80
C SER A 27 2.49 -18.90 11.12
N LYS A 28 3.00 -17.86 11.81
CA LYS A 28 3.78 -17.94 13.06
C LYS A 28 4.96 -18.92 12.97
N THR A 29 5.58 -19.03 11.78
CA THR A 29 6.71 -19.93 11.55
C THR A 29 7.99 -19.36 12.15
N SER A 30 8.92 -20.25 12.54
CA SER A 30 10.16 -19.91 13.25
C SER A 30 11.17 -19.08 12.47
N ASP A 31 11.00 -18.96 11.14
CA ASP A 31 11.92 -18.24 10.24
C ASP A 31 11.87 -16.72 10.43
N PHE A 32 10.79 -16.23 11.05
CA PHE A 32 10.63 -14.82 11.37
C PHE A 32 11.60 -14.28 12.44
N LYS A 33 12.24 -15.17 13.23
CA LYS A 33 13.03 -14.76 14.41
C LYS A 33 14.39 -14.11 14.13
N ASN A 34 14.89 -14.14 12.89
CA ASN A 34 16.22 -13.66 12.53
C ASN A 34 16.23 -12.47 11.56
N ASP A 35 15.08 -11.87 11.29
CA ASP A 35 14.96 -10.75 10.38
C ASP A 35 14.98 -9.40 11.13
N VAL A 36 15.35 -8.34 10.42
CA VAL A 36 15.35 -6.95 10.93
C VAL A 36 14.01 -6.58 11.56
N ILE A 37 12.90 -7.10 11.00
CA ILE A 37 11.55 -6.85 11.49
C ILE A 37 11.30 -7.50 12.85
N SER A 38 11.84 -8.70 13.11
CA SER A 38 11.74 -9.32 14.43
C SER A 38 12.53 -8.57 15.49
N VAL A 39 13.65 -7.96 15.09
CA VAL A 39 14.44 -7.06 15.97
C VAL A 39 13.64 -5.79 16.25
N LEU A 40 13.05 -5.17 15.22
CA LEU A 40 12.18 -4.02 15.38
C LEU A 40 10.99 -4.33 16.27
N TRP A 41 10.32 -5.47 16.05
CA TRP A 41 9.22 -5.92 16.91
C TRP A 41 9.65 -6.03 18.38
N THR A 42 10.80 -6.65 18.65
CA THR A 42 11.35 -6.74 20.03
C THR A 42 11.65 -5.37 20.63
N LEU A 43 12.04 -4.39 19.81
CA LEU A 43 12.27 -3.02 20.24
C LEU A 43 10.94 -2.29 20.49
N PHE A 44 9.94 -2.47 19.65
CA PHE A 44 8.59 -1.90 19.81
C PHE A 44 7.89 -2.42 21.05
N ASP A 45 8.05 -3.71 21.40
CA ASP A 45 7.52 -4.29 22.65
C ASP A 45 8.07 -3.56 23.90
N ARG A 46 9.28 -2.98 23.79
CA ARG A 46 9.88 -2.15 24.84
C ARG A 46 9.46 -0.68 24.80
N LEU A 47 8.97 -0.18 23.66
CA LEU A 47 8.62 1.22 23.40
C LEU A 47 7.13 1.54 23.58
N ASN A 48 6.30 0.62 24.02
CA ASN A 48 4.84 0.72 24.02
C ASN A 48 4.26 0.99 22.63
N VAL A 49 3.85 -0.07 21.96
CA VAL A 49 3.33 -0.07 20.58
C VAL A 49 2.13 0.87 20.40
N ASP A 50 1.31 1.02 21.42
CA ASP A 50 0.12 1.88 21.42
C ASP A 50 0.43 3.37 21.20
N ASP A 51 1.68 3.78 21.41
CA ASP A 51 2.13 5.15 21.15
C ASP A 51 2.37 5.43 19.66
N PHE A 52 2.23 4.43 18.80
CA PHE A 52 2.47 4.56 17.36
C PHE A 52 1.23 4.22 16.53
N TYR A 53 1.16 4.80 15.35
CA TYR A 53 0.24 4.40 14.29
C TYR A 53 0.86 4.61 12.92
N LEU A 54 0.35 3.92 11.93
CA LEU A 54 0.73 4.07 10.53
C LEU A 54 -0.35 4.84 9.78
N GLU A 55 0.05 5.87 9.07
CA GLU A 55 -0.81 6.67 8.21
C GLU A 55 -0.48 6.40 6.75
N PHE A 56 -1.49 6.05 5.96
CA PHE A 56 -1.37 5.84 4.54
C PHE A 56 -2.06 6.98 3.82
N ASP A 57 -1.34 7.61 2.89
CA ASP A 57 -1.86 8.67 2.06
C ASP A 57 -1.37 8.47 0.62
N ALA A 58 -1.85 9.28 -0.32
CA ALA A 58 -1.47 9.14 -1.71
C ALA A 58 -1.31 10.48 -2.40
N THR A 59 -0.31 10.55 -3.28
CA THR A 59 -0.15 11.66 -4.22
C THR A 59 0.05 11.12 -5.63
N PRO A 60 -0.32 11.90 -6.67
CA PRO A 60 -0.11 11.49 -8.06
C PRO A 60 1.35 11.16 -8.37
N GLU A 61 2.29 11.84 -7.71
CA GLU A 61 3.73 11.72 -7.96
C GLU A 61 4.34 10.47 -7.32
N ARG A 62 3.89 10.13 -6.12
CA ARG A 62 4.44 9.03 -5.31
C ARG A 62 3.57 7.78 -5.30
N GLY A 63 2.30 7.89 -5.73
CA GLY A 63 1.30 6.87 -5.46
C GLY A 63 0.98 6.80 -3.96
N VAL A 64 0.66 5.62 -3.46
CA VAL A 64 0.42 5.40 -2.03
C VAL A 64 1.74 5.42 -1.27
N TYR A 65 1.80 6.18 -0.19
CA TYR A 65 2.95 6.24 0.71
C TYR A 65 2.52 6.08 2.17
N ALA A 66 3.46 5.70 3.03
CA ALA A 66 3.19 5.44 4.43
C ALA A 66 4.11 6.26 5.35
N THR A 67 3.57 6.64 6.49
CA THR A 67 4.26 7.38 7.55
C THR A 67 3.98 6.72 8.89
N LEU A 68 5.01 6.38 9.64
CA LEU A 68 4.90 5.97 11.03
C LEU A 68 4.89 7.23 11.89
N VAL A 69 3.88 7.36 12.74
CA VAL A 69 3.66 8.53 13.59
C VAL A 69 3.71 8.12 15.06
N ASN A 70 4.49 8.85 15.85
CA ASN A 70 4.47 8.74 17.30
C ASN A 70 3.38 9.68 17.85
N LYS A 71 2.39 9.14 18.55
CA LYS A 71 1.24 9.89 19.11
C LYS A 71 1.66 10.89 20.19
N ILE A 72 2.75 10.61 20.92
CA ILE A 72 3.21 11.43 22.05
C ILE A 72 4.07 12.59 21.57
N THR A 73 5.09 12.29 20.74
CA THR A 73 6.07 13.30 20.29
C THR A 73 5.63 14.01 19.00
N ASN A 74 4.62 13.49 18.32
CA ASN A 74 4.18 13.94 17.00
C ASN A 74 5.27 13.80 15.91
N GLU A 75 6.28 12.97 16.18
CA GLU A 75 7.34 12.67 15.23
C GLU A 75 6.82 11.80 14.10
N ARG A 76 7.18 12.14 12.86
CA ARG A 76 6.71 11.50 11.64
C ARG A 76 7.88 10.93 10.86
N MET A 77 7.87 9.62 10.62
CA MET A 77 8.93 8.89 9.93
C MET A 77 8.38 8.27 8.64
N SER A 78 8.97 8.61 7.50
CA SER A 78 8.58 8.01 6.22
C SER A 78 9.07 6.57 6.16
N ILE A 79 8.20 5.65 5.74
CA ILE A 79 8.47 4.23 5.58
C ILE A 79 7.93 3.75 4.23
N LYS A 80 8.55 2.75 3.61
CA LYS A 80 8.01 2.13 2.39
C LYS A 80 6.67 1.47 2.69
N THR A 81 5.71 1.63 1.80
CA THR A 81 4.32 1.21 1.98
C THR A 81 4.19 -0.28 2.30
N ASP A 82 4.92 -1.13 1.59
CA ASP A 82 4.93 -2.58 1.80
C ASP A 82 5.57 -2.97 3.16
N GLN A 83 6.63 -2.27 3.55
CA GLN A 83 7.26 -2.46 4.86
C GLN A 83 6.40 -1.94 6.01
N ALA A 84 5.63 -0.89 5.78
CA ALA A 84 4.66 -0.40 6.76
C ALA A 84 3.57 -1.44 7.06
N VAL A 85 3.04 -2.09 6.01
CA VAL A 85 2.08 -3.20 6.18
C VAL A 85 2.69 -4.35 6.94
N LEU A 86 3.94 -4.72 6.62
CA LEU A 86 4.63 -5.79 7.32
C LEU A 86 4.87 -5.44 8.80
N LEU A 87 5.26 -4.18 9.10
CA LEU A 87 5.44 -3.71 10.46
C LEU A 87 4.12 -3.72 11.24
N SER A 88 3.00 -3.28 10.62
CA SER A 88 1.67 -3.36 11.24
C SER A 88 1.29 -4.79 11.62
N VAL A 89 1.45 -5.74 10.70
CA VAL A 89 1.13 -7.15 10.95
C VAL A 89 2.04 -7.77 12.02
N ALA A 90 3.33 -7.39 12.03
CA ALA A 90 4.31 -7.94 12.96
C ALA A 90 4.16 -7.39 14.39
N ALA A 91 3.86 -6.12 14.54
CA ALA A 91 3.83 -5.39 15.81
C ALA A 91 2.41 -4.97 16.25
N ASP A 92 1.38 -5.37 15.52
CA ASP A 92 -0.02 -5.02 15.78
C ASP A 92 -0.27 -3.49 15.86
N ILE A 93 0.41 -2.74 14.98
CA ILE A 93 0.28 -1.28 14.91
C ILE A 93 -0.95 -0.91 14.09
N GLU A 94 -1.77 -0.03 14.64
CA GLU A 94 -2.97 0.50 13.98
C GLU A 94 -2.62 1.22 12.67
N MET A 95 -3.44 0.99 11.63
CA MET A 95 -3.30 1.62 10.32
C MET A 95 -4.47 2.54 10.04
N TYR A 96 -4.15 3.77 9.64
CA TYR A 96 -5.13 4.78 9.25
C TYR A 96 -4.89 5.23 7.82
N THR A 97 -5.95 5.69 7.17
CA THR A 97 -5.86 6.30 5.85
C THR A 97 -6.89 7.42 5.70
N THR A 98 -6.67 8.31 4.76
CA THR A 98 -7.58 9.41 4.50
C THR A 98 -8.81 8.95 3.73
N GLU A 99 -9.95 9.62 3.93
CA GLU A 99 -11.18 9.34 3.20
C GLU A 99 -11.00 9.49 1.68
N LEU A 100 -10.11 10.40 1.27
CA LEU A 100 -9.76 10.64 -0.13
C LEU A 100 -9.08 9.41 -0.76
N VAL A 101 -8.14 8.77 -0.06
CA VAL A 101 -7.48 7.55 -0.52
C VAL A 101 -8.49 6.41 -0.67
N ILE A 102 -9.40 6.27 0.30
CA ILE A 102 -10.46 5.26 0.22
C ILE A 102 -11.37 5.51 -0.99
N LYS A 103 -11.74 6.75 -1.28
CA LYS A 103 -12.65 7.06 -2.39
C LYS A 103 -12.00 6.94 -3.77
N GLU A 104 -10.77 7.43 -3.93
CA GLU A 104 -10.12 7.53 -5.24
C GLU A 104 -9.29 6.30 -5.61
N ILE A 105 -8.69 5.60 -4.64
CA ILE A 105 -7.67 4.59 -4.90
C ILE A 105 -8.10 3.19 -4.51
N SER A 106 -9.01 3.04 -3.52
CA SER A 106 -9.44 1.72 -3.10
C SER A 106 -10.47 1.11 -4.05
N THR A 107 -10.44 -0.21 -4.15
CA THR A 107 -11.40 -1.00 -4.92
C THR A 107 -12.46 -1.65 -4.03
N PRO A 108 -13.66 -1.97 -4.55
CA PRO A 108 -14.61 -2.79 -3.81
C PRO A 108 -13.96 -4.12 -3.40
N PHE A 109 -14.15 -4.50 -2.15
CA PHE A 109 -13.62 -5.75 -1.61
C PHE A 109 -14.66 -6.85 -1.67
N ASN A 110 -14.29 -8.00 -2.24
CA ASN A 110 -15.12 -9.19 -2.23
C ASN A 110 -14.30 -10.37 -1.68
N LYS A 111 -14.72 -10.93 -0.55
CA LYS A 111 -14.02 -12.08 0.07
C LYS A 111 -13.88 -13.28 -0.86
N ASN A 112 -14.78 -13.46 -1.81
CA ASN A 112 -14.74 -14.57 -2.76
C ASN A 112 -13.64 -14.44 -3.82
N ASP A 113 -13.13 -13.21 -4.04
CA ASP A 113 -12.06 -12.94 -5.01
C ASP A 113 -10.64 -13.18 -4.45
N MET A 114 -10.51 -13.47 -3.17
CA MET A 114 -9.21 -13.76 -2.53
C MET A 114 -8.53 -15.03 -3.07
N SER A 115 -9.24 -15.88 -3.79
CA SER A 115 -8.68 -17.06 -4.47
C SER A 115 -8.09 -16.76 -5.85
N SER A 116 -8.33 -15.57 -6.41
CA SER A 116 -7.75 -15.17 -7.68
C SER A 116 -6.30 -14.68 -7.47
N THR A 117 -5.38 -15.23 -8.27
CA THR A 117 -3.94 -14.90 -8.21
C THR A 117 -3.64 -13.50 -8.74
N SER A 118 -4.63 -12.78 -9.29
CA SER A 118 -4.50 -11.44 -9.82
C SER A 118 -5.33 -10.45 -9.00
N CYS A 119 -4.67 -9.51 -8.34
CA CYS A 119 -5.32 -8.35 -7.76
C CYS A 119 -5.20 -7.19 -8.75
N ALA A 120 -6.33 -6.70 -9.26
CA ALA A 120 -6.32 -5.53 -10.12
C ALA A 120 -5.92 -4.30 -9.29
N VAL A 121 -4.75 -3.73 -9.59
CA VAL A 121 -4.35 -2.43 -9.03
C VAL A 121 -5.07 -1.35 -9.84
N PRO A 122 -5.87 -0.48 -9.21
CA PRO A 122 -6.52 0.60 -9.96
C PRO A 122 -5.47 1.52 -10.60
N ILE A 123 -5.72 1.95 -11.82
CA ILE A 123 -4.85 2.86 -12.57
C ILE A 123 -4.58 4.14 -11.75
N SER A 124 -5.58 4.61 -11.00
CA SER A 124 -5.48 5.77 -10.11
C SER A 124 -4.50 5.59 -8.93
N ALA A 125 -4.15 4.37 -8.55
CA ALA A 125 -3.22 4.07 -7.47
C ALA A 125 -1.74 4.05 -7.92
N LEU A 126 -1.48 4.02 -9.23
CA LEU A 126 -0.13 3.95 -9.79
C LEU A 126 0.56 5.31 -9.74
N PRO A 127 1.86 5.39 -9.35
CA PRO A 127 2.67 6.59 -9.51
C PRO A 127 2.81 7.00 -10.99
N ASP A 128 3.03 8.30 -11.27
CA ASP A 128 3.14 8.84 -12.63
C ASP A 128 4.16 8.08 -13.49
N GLN A 129 5.33 7.74 -12.93
CA GLN A 129 6.36 6.96 -13.65
C GLN A 129 5.89 5.54 -14.03
N MET A 130 5.02 4.95 -13.23
CA MET A 130 4.49 3.62 -13.51
C MET A 130 3.35 3.67 -14.51
N LEU A 131 2.57 4.76 -14.52
CA LEU A 131 1.55 5.00 -15.54
C LEU A 131 2.17 5.11 -16.93
N GLU A 132 3.29 5.83 -17.07
CA GLU A 132 4.01 5.93 -18.34
C GLU A 132 4.50 4.55 -18.83
N LYS A 133 5.11 3.76 -17.96
CA LYS A 133 5.54 2.40 -18.28
C LYS A 133 4.38 1.46 -18.62
N ALA A 134 3.29 1.57 -17.86
CA ALA A 134 2.09 0.76 -18.11
C ALA A 134 1.44 1.13 -19.44
N LEU A 135 1.48 2.42 -19.84
CA LEU A 135 1.02 2.87 -21.14
C LEU A 135 1.83 2.27 -22.27
N ASP A 136 3.16 2.30 -22.15
CA ASP A 136 4.06 1.69 -23.15
C ASP A 136 3.83 0.17 -23.28
N CYS A 137 3.64 -0.53 -22.17
CA CYS A 137 3.32 -1.95 -22.17
C CYS A 137 1.98 -2.22 -22.87
N ALA A 138 0.92 -1.49 -22.52
CA ALA A 138 -0.40 -1.67 -23.11
C ALA A 138 -0.40 -1.40 -24.63
N ILE A 139 0.37 -0.40 -25.09
CA ILE A 139 0.55 -0.13 -26.52
C ILE A 139 1.28 -1.29 -27.21
N ASN A 140 2.34 -1.82 -26.60
CA ASN A 140 3.12 -2.93 -27.16
C ASN A 140 2.33 -4.24 -27.22
N GLU A 141 1.38 -4.43 -26.30
CA GLU A 141 0.46 -5.58 -26.25
C GLU A 141 -0.80 -5.38 -27.09
N GLU A 142 -0.91 -4.24 -27.79
CA GLU A 142 -2.07 -3.83 -28.59
C GLU A 142 -3.38 -3.75 -27.78
N ASP A 143 -3.29 -3.61 -26.45
CA ASP A 143 -4.42 -3.38 -25.53
C ASP A 143 -4.80 -1.88 -25.51
N TYR A 144 -5.50 -1.46 -26.57
CA TYR A 144 -5.87 -0.06 -26.76
C TYR A 144 -6.91 0.43 -25.74
N GLU A 145 -7.70 -0.48 -25.15
CA GLU A 145 -8.68 -0.12 -24.12
C GLU A 145 -7.96 0.30 -22.83
N THR A 146 -7.05 -0.53 -22.35
CA THR A 146 -6.20 -0.20 -21.18
C THR A 146 -5.33 1.02 -21.46
N ALA A 147 -4.71 1.13 -22.64
CA ALA A 147 -3.91 2.27 -23.03
C ALA A 147 -4.71 3.59 -23.00
N SER A 148 -5.96 3.57 -23.49
CA SER A 148 -6.84 4.75 -23.43
C SER A 148 -7.15 5.17 -21.99
N ALA A 149 -7.50 4.21 -21.12
CA ALA A 149 -7.82 4.47 -19.73
C ALA A 149 -6.60 5.07 -18.97
N ILE A 150 -5.39 4.56 -19.24
CA ILE A 150 -4.15 5.08 -18.63
C ILE A 150 -3.87 6.50 -19.13
N ARG A 151 -4.03 6.78 -20.43
CA ARG A 151 -3.82 8.11 -20.99
C ARG A 151 -4.80 9.12 -20.38
N ASP A 152 -6.06 8.77 -20.25
CA ASP A 152 -7.08 9.64 -19.66
C ASP A 152 -6.74 9.99 -18.21
N GLU A 153 -6.21 9.04 -17.44
CA GLU A 153 -5.74 9.28 -16.07
C GLU A 153 -4.52 10.21 -16.03
N ILE A 154 -3.56 10.04 -16.94
CA ILE A 154 -2.39 10.93 -17.06
C ILE A 154 -2.85 12.37 -17.39
N GLU A 155 -3.79 12.53 -18.31
CA GLU A 155 -4.33 13.84 -18.68
C GLU A 155 -5.10 14.48 -17.52
N ARG A 156 -5.91 13.71 -16.79
CA ARG A 156 -6.62 14.16 -15.60
C ARG A 156 -5.67 14.71 -14.53
N ARG A 157 -4.53 14.05 -14.33
CA ARG A 157 -3.51 14.48 -13.37
C ARG A 157 -2.78 15.75 -13.81
N LYS A 158 -2.47 15.86 -15.12
CA LYS A 158 -1.86 17.08 -15.68
C LYS A 158 -2.77 18.28 -15.56
N GLY A 159 -4.08 18.11 -15.79
CA GLY A 159 -5.08 19.17 -15.62
C GLY A 159 -5.16 19.69 -14.18
N LYS A 160 -5.09 18.83 -13.19
CA LYS A 160 -5.08 19.21 -11.75
C LYS A 160 -3.78 19.92 -11.30
N LYS A 161 -2.67 19.77 -12.02
CA LYS A 161 -1.40 20.48 -11.72
C LYS A 161 -1.35 21.91 -12.28
N SER A 162 -2.31 22.31 -13.10
CA SER A 162 -2.35 23.61 -13.77
C SER A 162 -3.29 24.61 -13.06
N GLU A 163 -3.97 24.20 -12.00
CA GLU A 163 -4.78 25.04 -11.11
C GLU A 163 -4.05 25.27 -9.78
#